data_d3600143f729f01e04c84f38820e87ad
#
_entry.id   d3600143f729f01e04c84f38820e87ad
#
_cell.length_a   1.000
_cell.length_b   1.000
_cell.length_c   1.000
_cell.angle_alpha   90.00
_cell.angle_beta   90.00
_cell.angle_gamma   90.00
#
_symmetry.space_group_name_H-M   'P 1'
#
loop_
_entity.id
_entity.type
_entity.pdbx_description
1 polymer ?
#
loop_
_entity_poly.entity_id
_entity_poly.type
_entity_poly.pdbx_seq_one_letter_code
_entity_poly.pdbx_strand_id
1 'polypeptide(L)'
;MTLPGAPEIAERDGELFVEGVAAFDLARRFGTPLYAYSSAAMARALTSYQRALAGRDHLLCYAVKANSTLAILQWFAERGAGFDIVSGGELERVLAVGGDPARIVFSGVGKTRAEMARALAAGVLCFNVESVGELDRLSDVAVAAGSRARVSLRVNPDVDPMTHPYISTGLRANKFGIAHGDARAAYAHAARLPALAVVGIDCHIGSQIVDADPYLDALDRLLDLVDAVEADGIRLAHLDVGGGLGIRYRDEAPPDPGEFVARLLAHVDARGHGGKKIVLEPGRSLVGNAGLLLSEVLYLKHGEERNFCIVDAAMNDLVRPAMYDAWMEIVACRRTTTPAATWDVVGPVCESGDWLGRDRSLAVAPGDIVAVLSAGAYAMSMASNYNTRPRAAEVLVSGKEATLIRERESVADLMRGEHLLPRGDRRTS
;
A
#
# COMPACT_ATOMS: atom_id res chain seq x y z
N MET A 1 -4.75 27.38 -5.49
CA MET A 1 -4.45 26.31 -4.49
C MET A 1 -3.56 25.29 -5.17
N THR A 2 -2.49 24.85 -4.52
CA THR A 2 -1.71 23.70 -5.01
C THR A 2 -2.53 22.43 -4.81
N LEU A 3 -2.72 21.64 -5.86
CA LEU A 3 -3.39 20.35 -5.78
C LEU A 3 -2.71 19.44 -4.74
N PRO A 4 -3.45 18.62 -3.98
CA PRO A 4 -2.84 17.54 -3.23
C PRO A 4 -2.24 16.53 -4.20
N GLY A 5 -1.08 15.97 -3.84
CA GLY A 5 -0.40 15.01 -4.69
C GLY A 5 1.04 15.39 -4.97
N ALA A 6 1.62 14.73 -5.94
CA ALA A 6 2.97 14.99 -6.39
C ALA A 6 3.00 16.18 -7.35
N PRO A 7 4.04 17.02 -7.35
CA PRO A 7 4.16 18.16 -8.29
C PRO A 7 4.22 17.72 -9.76
N GLU A 8 4.48 16.45 -10.02
CA GLU A 8 4.44 15.85 -11.36
C GLU A 8 3.01 15.66 -11.89
N ILE A 9 2.00 15.78 -11.01
CA ILE A 9 0.58 15.79 -11.35
C ILE A 9 0.06 17.20 -11.08
N ALA A 10 -0.08 18.01 -12.11
CA ALA A 10 -0.35 19.44 -11.97
C ALA A 10 -1.22 20.00 -13.09
N GLU A 11 -1.99 21.05 -12.75
CA GLU A 11 -2.71 21.84 -13.75
C GLU A 11 -1.74 22.82 -14.45
N ARG A 12 -1.83 22.87 -15.78
CA ARG A 12 -1.12 23.82 -16.63
C ARG A 12 -2.12 24.36 -17.67
N ASP A 13 -2.25 25.66 -17.74
CA ASP A 13 -3.14 26.35 -18.69
C ASP A 13 -4.59 25.84 -18.69
N GLY A 14 -5.08 25.41 -17.51
CA GLY A 14 -6.45 24.91 -17.33
C GLY A 14 -6.64 23.43 -17.73
N GLU A 15 -5.57 22.68 -17.90
CA GLU A 15 -5.58 21.26 -18.18
C GLU A 15 -4.70 20.50 -17.19
N LEU A 16 -5.18 19.34 -16.68
CA LEU A 16 -4.44 18.48 -15.79
C LEU A 16 -3.45 17.61 -16.56
N PHE A 17 -2.21 17.56 -16.09
CA PHE A 17 -1.13 16.74 -16.64
C PHE A 17 -0.63 15.73 -15.62
N VAL A 18 -0.24 14.54 -16.12
CA VAL A 18 0.64 13.61 -15.44
C VAL A 18 1.99 13.70 -16.15
N GLU A 19 2.99 14.27 -15.49
CA GLU A 19 4.28 14.62 -16.09
C GLU A 19 4.11 15.48 -17.36
N GLY A 20 4.44 14.94 -18.52
CA GLY A 20 4.32 15.63 -19.80
C GLY A 20 3.09 15.23 -20.63
N VAL A 21 2.16 14.44 -20.10
CA VAL A 21 0.99 13.92 -20.81
C VAL A 21 -0.29 14.47 -20.20
N ALA A 22 -1.18 15.05 -21.03
CA ALA A 22 -2.48 15.52 -20.56
C ALA A 22 -3.34 14.35 -20.06
N ALA A 23 -3.96 14.50 -18.89
CA ALA A 23 -4.81 13.46 -18.30
C ALA A 23 -6.03 13.13 -19.18
N PHE A 24 -6.57 14.14 -19.85
CA PHE A 24 -7.65 13.94 -20.84
C PHE A 24 -7.21 13.06 -22.01
N ASP A 25 -5.98 13.23 -22.52
CA ASP A 25 -5.46 12.42 -23.63
C ASP A 25 -5.21 10.97 -23.20
N LEU A 26 -4.78 10.75 -21.93
CA LEU A 26 -4.71 9.41 -21.36
C LEU A 26 -6.08 8.72 -21.37
N ALA A 27 -7.11 9.41 -20.86
CA ALA A 27 -8.48 8.89 -20.86
C ALA A 27 -8.99 8.57 -22.29
N ARG A 28 -8.72 9.47 -23.25
CA ARG A 28 -9.10 9.26 -24.66
C ARG A 28 -8.39 8.08 -25.30
N ARG A 29 -7.11 7.87 -24.97
CA ARG A 29 -6.29 6.80 -25.57
C ARG A 29 -6.57 5.43 -24.97
N PHE A 30 -6.80 5.33 -23.67
CA PHE A 30 -6.90 4.06 -22.95
C PHE A 30 -8.29 3.75 -22.42
N GLY A 31 -9.25 4.68 -22.58
CA GLY A 31 -10.60 4.58 -22.02
C GLY A 31 -10.64 4.83 -20.52
N THR A 32 -11.85 4.95 -19.98
CA THR A 32 -12.13 5.12 -18.53
C THR A 32 -12.97 3.96 -18.01
N PRO A 33 -12.99 3.69 -16.67
CA PRO A 33 -12.07 4.19 -15.66
C PRO A 33 -10.63 3.81 -15.96
N LEU A 34 -9.65 4.67 -15.61
CA LEU A 34 -8.23 4.44 -15.88
C LEU A 34 -7.37 4.88 -14.71
N TYR A 35 -6.49 4.02 -14.23
CA TYR A 35 -5.43 4.44 -13.33
C TYR A 35 -4.21 4.93 -14.12
N ALA A 36 -3.66 6.07 -13.71
CA ALA A 36 -2.42 6.59 -14.27
C ALA A 36 -1.42 6.92 -13.17
N TYR A 37 -0.19 6.49 -13.35
CA TYR A 37 0.89 6.67 -12.38
C TYR A 37 2.04 7.46 -13.00
N SER A 38 2.67 8.34 -12.20
CA SER A 38 3.88 9.09 -12.57
C SER A 38 5.14 8.37 -12.08
N SER A 39 6.02 8.00 -12.98
CA SER A 39 7.31 7.41 -12.66
C SER A 39 8.23 8.41 -11.95
N ALA A 40 8.18 9.69 -12.33
CA ALA A 40 8.98 10.75 -11.72
C ALA A 40 8.54 11.05 -10.29
N ALA A 41 7.24 11.00 -9.99
CA ALA A 41 6.74 11.13 -8.62
C ALA A 41 7.21 9.98 -7.72
N MET A 42 7.16 8.74 -8.20
CA MET A 42 7.72 7.59 -7.49
C MET A 42 9.22 7.73 -7.27
N ALA A 43 9.95 8.19 -8.29
CA ALA A 43 11.40 8.41 -8.21
C ALA A 43 11.76 9.46 -7.16
N ARG A 44 11.03 10.57 -7.11
CA ARG A 44 11.23 11.61 -6.11
C ARG A 44 11.01 11.09 -4.70
N ALA A 45 9.92 10.36 -4.45
CA ALA A 45 9.62 9.77 -3.16
C ALA A 45 10.70 8.75 -2.74
N LEU A 46 11.09 7.83 -3.64
CA LEU A 46 12.13 6.85 -3.37
C LEU A 46 13.48 7.51 -3.06
N THR A 47 13.85 8.53 -3.84
CA THR A 47 15.12 9.25 -3.67
C THR A 47 15.17 9.99 -2.32
N SER A 48 14.06 10.50 -1.81
CA SER A 48 14.00 11.14 -0.49
C SER A 48 14.39 10.15 0.62
N TYR A 49 13.84 8.93 0.60
CA TYR A 49 14.25 7.86 1.51
C TYR A 49 15.72 7.47 1.36
N GLN A 50 16.15 7.21 0.11
CA GLN A 50 17.52 6.74 -0.18
C GLN A 50 18.58 7.74 0.25
N ARG A 51 18.34 9.03 0.07
CA ARG A 51 19.27 10.09 0.50
C ARG A 51 19.43 10.13 2.01
N ALA A 52 18.34 10.01 2.76
CA ALA A 52 18.39 10.03 4.22
C ALA A 52 19.05 8.78 4.80
N LEU A 53 18.93 7.63 4.10
CA LEU A 53 19.54 6.36 4.49
C LEU A 53 21.00 6.21 4.01
N ALA A 54 21.52 7.16 3.22
CA ALA A 54 22.86 7.07 2.65
C ALA A 54 23.92 6.96 3.76
N GLY A 55 24.86 6.03 3.59
CA GLY A 55 25.92 5.77 4.59
C GLY A 55 25.50 4.91 5.80
N ARG A 56 24.20 4.52 5.87
CA ARG A 56 23.67 3.62 6.89
C ARG A 56 23.47 2.21 6.34
N ASP A 57 23.78 1.16 7.11
CA ASP A 57 23.31 -0.18 6.76
C ASP A 57 21.79 -0.21 6.83
N HIS A 58 21.15 -0.41 5.69
CA HIS A 58 19.70 -0.31 5.58
C HIS A 58 19.09 -1.25 4.53
N LEU A 59 17.80 -1.46 4.64
CA LEU A 59 16.96 -2.06 3.62
C LEU A 59 15.66 -1.28 3.52
N LEU A 60 15.40 -0.69 2.36
CA LEU A 60 14.13 -0.05 2.05
C LEU A 60 13.25 -1.04 1.29
N CYS A 61 12.22 -1.55 1.97
CA CYS A 61 11.26 -2.51 1.43
C CYS A 61 10.01 -1.78 0.94
N TYR A 62 9.70 -1.89 -0.35
CA TYR A 62 8.41 -1.44 -0.85
C TYR A 62 7.29 -2.36 -0.36
N ALA A 63 6.28 -1.81 0.34
CA ALA A 63 5.13 -2.58 0.79
C ALA A 63 4.19 -2.92 -0.38
N VAL A 64 4.24 -4.17 -0.84
CA VAL A 64 3.56 -4.66 -2.06
C VAL A 64 2.05 -4.43 -2.00
N LYS A 65 1.45 -4.56 -0.81
CA LYS A 65 0.02 -4.30 -0.55
C LYS A 65 -0.47 -2.92 -1.00
N ALA A 66 0.42 -1.93 -1.09
CA ALA A 66 0.04 -0.58 -1.52
C ALA A 66 -0.35 -0.54 -3.01
N ASN A 67 0.46 -1.16 -3.86
CA ASN A 67 0.16 -1.39 -5.28
C ASN A 67 1.02 -2.56 -5.78
N SER A 68 0.40 -3.67 -6.13
CA SER A 68 1.06 -4.92 -6.50
C SER A 68 1.19 -5.14 -8.02
N THR A 69 0.95 -4.12 -8.84
CA THR A 69 1.04 -4.21 -10.30
C THR A 69 2.47 -4.53 -10.72
N LEU A 70 2.66 -5.53 -11.61
CA LEU A 70 3.99 -6.05 -11.94
C LEU A 70 4.97 -4.97 -12.42
N ALA A 71 4.52 -4.04 -13.27
CA ALA A 71 5.38 -2.96 -13.76
C ALA A 71 5.82 -2.00 -12.64
N ILE A 72 4.98 -1.77 -11.63
CA ILE A 72 5.34 -0.98 -10.44
C ILE A 72 6.37 -1.74 -9.59
N LEU A 73 6.16 -3.04 -9.36
CA LEU A 73 7.13 -3.87 -8.64
C LEU A 73 8.47 -3.94 -9.38
N GLN A 74 8.45 -4.15 -10.71
CA GLN A 74 9.64 -4.14 -11.57
C GLN A 74 10.38 -2.81 -11.44
N TRP A 75 9.65 -1.69 -11.50
CA TRP A 75 10.21 -0.35 -11.38
C TRP A 75 11.00 -0.16 -10.07
N PHE A 76 10.48 -0.67 -8.94
CA PHE A 76 11.16 -0.66 -7.65
C PHE A 76 12.33 -1.65 -7.59
N ALA A 77 12.16 -2.87 -8.11
CA ALA A 77 13.23 -3.89 -8.15
C ALA A 77 14.46 -3.39 -8.89
N GLU A 78 14.28 -2.80 -10.07
CA GLU A 78 15.37 -2.23 -10.90
C GLU A 78 16.12 -1.08 -10.21
N ARG A 79 15.51 -0.47 -9.17
CA ARG A 79 16.12 0.60 -8.35
C ARG A 79 16.63 0.11 -7.01
N GLY A 80 16.77 -1.21 -6.86
CA GLY A 80 17.38 -1.85 -5.70
C GLY A 80 16.53 -1.80 -4.43
N ALA A 81 15.21 -1.61 -4.53
CA ALA A 81 14.33 -1.75 -3.38
C ALA A 81 14.23 -3.22 -2.94
N GLY A 82 14.07 -3.45 -1.62
CA GLY A 82 13.51 -4.68 -1.09
C GLY A 82 11.98 -4.66 -1.17
N PHE A 83 11.35 -5.69 -0.61
CA PHE A 83 9.89 -5.80 -0.60
C PHE A 83 9.37 -6.30 0.74
N ASP A 84 8.30 -5.67 1.25
CA ASP A 84 7.46 -6.20 2.31
C ASP A 84 6.25 -6.87 1.66
N ILE A 85 6.10 -8.17 1.90
CA ILE A 85 5.01 -8.99 1.40
C ILE A 85 4.15 -9.53 2.54
N VAL A 86 2.86 -9.78 2.27
CA VAL A 86 1.93 -10.30 3.26
C VAL A 86 1.19 -11.57 2.81
N SER A 87 1.55 -12.13 1.65
CA SER A 87 0.97 -13.37 1.12
C SER A 87 1.91 -14.06 0.13
N GLY A 88 1.65 -15.35 -0.12
CA GLY A 88 2.34 -16.10 -1.18
C GLY A 88 2.09 -15.51 -2.57
N GLY A 89 0.91 -14.94 -2.81
CA GLY A 89 0.60 -14.27 -4.08
C GLY A 89 1.48 -13.04 -4.32
N GLU A 90 1.76 -12.25 -3.28
CA GLU A 90 2.69 -11.13 -3.37
C GLU A 90 4.14 -11.61 -3.57
N LEU A 91 4.55 -12.71 -2.92
CA LEU A 91 5.85 -13.35 -3.16
C LEU A 91 6.03 -13.68 -4.64
N GLU A 92 5.06 -14.40 -5.23
CA GLU A 92 5.17 -14.79 -6.65
C GLU A 92 5.21 -13.58 -7.60
N ARG A 93 4.50 -12.49 -7.28
CA ARG A 93 4.58 -11.24 -8.06
C ARG A 93 5.98 -10.61 -8.00
N VAL A 94 6.59 -10.55 -6.82
CA VAL A 94 7.95 -10.02 -6.65
C VAL A 94 8.97 -10.89 -7.39
N LEU A 95 8.85 -12.22 -7.28
CA LEU A 95 9.74 -13.13 -7.99
C LEU A 95 9.58 -13.04 -9.52
N ALA A 96 8.34 -12.88 -10.01
CA ALA A 96 8.05 -12.76 -11.43
C ALA A 96 8.69 -11.54 -12.10
N VAL A 97 8.98 -10.48 -11.34
CA VAL A 97 9.67 -9.28 -11.85
C VAL A 97 11.18 -9.26 -11.57
N GLY A 98 11.74 -10.38 -11.10
CA GLY A 98 13.16 -10.49 -10.80
C GLY A 98 13.58 -9.81 -9.49
N GLY A 99 12.64 -9.58 -8.56
CA GLY A 99 12.96 -9.08 -7.22
C GLY A 99 13.85 -10.08 -6.47
N ASP A 100 14.87 -9.56 -5.76
CA ASP A 100 15.82 -10.40 -5.01
C ASP A 100 15.16 -10.95 -3.75
N PRO A 101 14.98 -12.29 -3.60
CA PRO A 101 14.40 -12.89 -2.42
C PRO A 101 15.13 -12.53 -1.13
N ALA A 102 16.47 -12.41 -1.18
CA ALA A 102 17.28 -12.03 -0.02
C ALA A 102 17.01 -10.59 0.48
N ARG A 103 16.15 -9.84 -0.22
CA ARG A 103 15.69 -8.49 0.13
C ARG A 103 14.18 -8.44 0.40
N ILE A 104 13.55 -9.60 0.66
CA ILE A 104 12.12 -9.71 0.97
C ILE A 104 11.94 -9.96 2.48
N VAL A 105 11.10 -9.18 3.13
CA VAL A 105 10.53 -9.48 4.46
C VAL A 105 9.11 -9.98 4.28
N PHE A 106 8.73 -11.04 5.03
CA PHE A 106 7.42 -11.65 4.95
C PHE A 106 6.63 -11.38 6.22
N SER A 107 5.76 -10.38 6.16
CA SER A 107 4.87 -9.93 7.23
C SER A 107 3.47 -10.58 7.15
N GLY A 108 2.55 -10.19 8.05
CA GLY A 108 1.15 -10.62 8.04
C GLY A 108 0.82 -11.77 9.00
N VAL A 109 -0.38 -11.70 9.56
CA VAL A 109 -0.86 -12.55 10.68
C VAL A 109 -1.30 -13.96 10.28
N GLY A 110 -1.38 -14.25 8.98
CA GLY A 110 -2.06 -15.46 8.49
C GLY A 110 -1.22 -16.33 7.56
N LYS A 111 0.11 -16.35 7.70
CA LYS A 111 0.99 -17.17 6.85
C LYS A 111 0.64 -18.66 6.98
N THR A 112 0.34 -19.29 5.87
CA THR A 112 0.07 -20.73 5.81
C THR A 112 1.36 -21.56 5.77
N ARG A 113 1.29 -22.86 6.10
CA ARG A 113 2.46 -23.77 5.96
C ARG A 113 3.02 -23.79 4.54
N ALA A 114 2.15 -23.76 3.53
CA ALA A 114 2.57 -23.76 2.12
C ALA A 114 3.32 -22.46 1.74
N GLU A 115 2.81 -21.30 2.18
CA GLU A 115 3.48 -20.02 1.95
C GLU A 115 4.82 -19.93 2.68
N MET A 116 4.90 -20.40 3.94
CA MET A 116 6.15 -20.48 4.69
C MET A 116 7.18 -21.35 3.96
N ALA A 117 6.79 -22.56 3.53
CA ALA A 117 7.66 -23.48 2.79
C ALA A 117 8.14 -22.86 1.46
N ARG A 118 7.23 -22.20 0.73
CA ARG A 118 7.57 -21.54 -0.54
C ARG A 118 8.55 -20.37 -0.34
N ALA A 119 8.34 -19.56 0.70
CA ALA A 119 9.21 -18.44 1.04
C ALA A 119 10.60 -18.92 1.52
N LEU A 120 10.67 -19.97 2.33
CA LEU A 120 11.93 -20.62 2.70
C LEU A 120 12.69 -21.13 1.46
N ALA A 121 11.99 -21.81 0.56
CA ALA A 121 12.60 -22.32 -0.68
C ALA A 121 13.05 -21.19 -1.62
N ALA A 122 12.39 -20.02 -1.59
CA ALA A 122 12.80 -18.83 -2.33
C ALA A 122 14.01 -18.13 -1.69
N GLY A 123 14.25 -18.33 -0.39
CA GLY A 123 15.35 -17.69 0.33
C GLY A 123 15.04 -16.26 0.77
N VAL A 124 13.81 -15.99 1.24
CA VAL A 124 13.47 -14.65 1.75
C VAL A 124 14.37 -14.23 2.92
N LEU A 125 14.56 -12.92 3.08
CA LEU A 125 15.46 -12.34 4.10
C LEU A 125 15.06 -12.80 5.50
N CYS A 126 13.80 -12.59 5.86
CA CYS A 126 13.24 -13.03 7.15
C CYS A 126 11.71 -13.06 7.11
N PHE A 127 11.16 -13.70 8.14
CA PHE A 127 9.74 -13.69 8.47
C PHE A 127 9.50 -12.75 9.64
N ASN A 128 8.65 -11.73 9.48
CA ASN A 128 8.12 -10.93 10.56
C ASN A 128 6.97 -11.71 11.20
N VAL A 129 7.26 -12.35 12.35
CA VAL A 129 6.35 -13.29 13.03
C VAL A 129 5.46 -12.55 14.00
N GLU A 130 4.18 -12.86 13.99
CA GLU A 130 3.15 -12.10 14.71
C GLU A 130 2.53 -12.85 15.91
N SER A 131 2.93 -14.11 16.16
CA SER A 131 2.45 -14.90 17.30
C SER A 131 3.38 -16.05 17.66
N VAL A 132 3.28 -16.55 18.90
CA VAL A 132 4.02 -17.73 19.36
C VAL A 132 3.62 -18.99 18.57
N GLY A 133 2.34 -19.17 18.26
CA GLY A 133 1.90 -20.31 17.44
C GLY A 133 2.42 -20.27 16.00
N GLU A 134 2.73 -19.07 15.48
CA GLU A 134 3.40 -18.93 14.18
C GLU A 134 4.89 -19.31 14.27
N LEU A 135 5.60 -18.97 15.36
CA LEU A 135 6.98 -19.42 15.61
C LEU A 135 7.08 -20.95 15.58
N ASP A 136 6.20 -21.63 16.33
CA ASP A 136 6.17 -23.09 16.37
C ASP A 136 5.92 -23.69 15.00
N ARG A 137 4.92 -23.16 14.29
CA ARG A 137 4.58 -23.63 12.93
C ARG A 137 5.71 -23.42 11.95
N LEU A 138 6.36 -22.25 11.99
CA LEU A 138 7.48 -21.94 11.10
C LEU A 138 8.69 -22.83 11.41
N SER A 139 8.96 -23.13 12.67
CA SER A 139 10.01 -24.06 13.07
C SER A 139 9.74 -25.46 12.50
N ASP A 140 8.50 -25.97 12.63
CA ASP A 140 8.11 -27.27 12.05
C ASP A 140 8.32 -27.31 10.53
N VAL A 141 7.90 -26.25 9.84
CA VAL A 141 8.07 -26.15 8.37
C VAL A 141 9.53 -26.08 7.98
N ALA A 142 10.35 -25.35 8.74
CA ALA A 142 11.77 -25.24 8.48
C ALA A 142 12.52 -26.58 8.73
N VAL A 143 12.15 -27.31 9.81
CA VAL A 143 12.65 -28.68 10.06
C VAL A 143 12.30 -29.61 8.91
N ALA A 144 11.03 -29.61 8.48
CA ALA A 144 10.58 -30.45 7.37
C ALA A 144 11.28 -30.13 6.03
N ALA A 145 11.67 -28.85 5.84
CA ALA A 145 12.41 -28.39 4.67
C ALA A 145 13.95 -28.61 4.80
N GLY A 146 14.45 -29.10 5.93
CA GLY A 146 15.89 -29.22 6.19
C GLY A 146 16.61 -27.87 6.17
N SER A 147 15.93 -26.79 6.53
CA SER A 147 16.43 -25.41 6.48
C SER A 147 16.29 -24.71 7.82
N ARG A 148 16.78 -23.47 7.89
CA ARG A 148 16.65 -22.60 9.07
C ARG A 148 15.98 -21.29 8.69
N ALA A 149 14.83 -20.99 9.32
CA ALA A 149 14.10 -19.74 9.10
C ALA A 149 14.70 -18.59 9.90
N ARG A 150 15.00 -17.49 9.23
CA ARG A 150 15.35 -16.22 9.88
C ARG A 150 14.06 -15.53 10.32
N VAL A 151 13.99 -15.12 11.58
CA VAL A 151 12.78 -14.51 12.16
C VAL A 151 13.09 -13.16 12.80
N SER A 152 12.19 -12.23 12.57
CA SER A 152 12.03 -10.98 13.28
C SER A 152 10.67 -11.03 13.97
N LEU A 153 10.58 -10.70 15.25
CA LEU A 153 9.30 -10.71 15.94
C LEU A 153 8.66 -9.33 15.78
N ARG A 154 7.41 -9.32 15.26
CA ARG A 154 6.61 -8.11 15.22
C ARG A 154 6.00 -7.87 16.58
N VAL A 155 6.38 -6.77 17.19
CA VAL A 155 5.94 -6.36 18.51
C VAL A 155 4.94 -5.21 18.38
N ASN A 156 3.81 -5.36 19.07
CA ASN A 156 2.83 -4.29 19.21
C ASN A 156 3.24 -3.39 20.39
N PRO A 157 3.67 -2.14 20.15
CA PRO A 157 4.19 -1.27 21.20
C PRO A 157 3.10 -0.63 22.05
N ASP A 158 1.81 -0.84 21.75
CA ASP A 158 0.67 -0.22 22.42
C ASP A 158 0.74 1.33 22.39
N VAL A 159 0.98 1.88 21.21
CA VAL A 159 1.01 3.33 20.93
C VAL A 159 -0.13 3.69 20.00
N ASP A 160 -0.87 4.75 20.32
CA ASP A 160 -1.93 5.28 19.46
C ASP A 160 -1.32 6.18 18.37
N PRO A 161 -1.42 5.78 17.07
CA PRO A 161 -0.92 6.59 15.98
C PRO A 161 -1.85 7.76 15.60
N MET A 162 -2.96 7.97 16.32
CA MET A 162 -3.96 9.02 16.06
C MET A 162 -4.52 8.98 14.63
N THR A 163 -4.75 7.79 14.10
CA THR A 163 -5.25 7.56 12.74
C THR A 163 -6.63 6.89 12.76
N HIS A 164 -7.27 6.73 11.57
CA HIS A 164 -8.56 6.06 11.48
C HIS A 164 -8.51 4.66 12.11
N PRO A 165 -9.51 4.24 12.92
CA PRO A 165 -9.47 2.99 13.69
C PRO A 165 -9.18 1.73 12.84
N TYR A 166 -9.65 1.68 11.58
CA TYR A 166 -9.44 0.53 10.71
C TYR A 166 -8.01 0.41 10.13
N ILE A 167 -7.19 1.48 10.22
CA ILE A 167 -5.81 1.50 9.73
C ILE A 167 -4.77 1.71 10.85
N SER A 168 -5.21 1.79 12.10
CA SER A 168 -4.35 1.72 13.29
C SER A 168 -3.99 0.26 13.57
N THR A 169 -2.71 -0.04 13.78
CA THR A 169 -2.22 -1.40 14.05
C THR A 169 -1.39 -1.51 15.33
N GLY A 170 -1.08 -0.39 15.98
CA GLY A 170 -0.25 -0.30 17.17
C GLY A 170 -0.98 -0.39 18.50
N LEU A 171 -2.31 -0.53 18.52
CA LEU A 171 -3.10 -0.60 19.74
C LEU A 171 -3.25 -2.04 20.24
N ARG A 172 -3.32 -2.21 21.55
CA ARG A 172 -3.42 -3.52 22.23
C ARG A 172 -4.60 -4.39 21.77
N ALA A 173 -5.70 -3.79 21.33
CA ALA A 173 -6.89 -4.49 20.86
C ALA A 173 -6.78 -5.00 19.40
N ASN A 174 -5.70 -4.68 18.70
CA ASN A 174 -5.51 -5.08 17.31
C ASN A 174 -4.99 -6.51 17.19
N LYS A 175 -5.31 -7.17 16.07
CA LYS A 175 -4.88 -8.54 15.76
C LYS A 175 -3.39 -8.67 15.44
N PHE A 176 -2.65 -7.56 15.34
CA PHE A 176 -1.29 -7.52 14.83
C PHE A 176 -0.24 -7.57 15.94
N GLY A 177 0.81 -8.34 15.69
CA GLY A 177 2.00 -8.40 16.52
C GLY A 177 1.81 -9.10 17.87
N ILE A 178 2.92 -9.40 18.51
CA ILE A 178 3.01 -9.90 19.88
C ILE A 178 2.91 -8.72 20.84
N ALA A 179 2.11 -8.81 21.87
CA ALA A 179 2.00 -7.74 22.87
C ALA A 179 3.38 -7.45 23.49
N HIS A 180 3.71 -6.17 23.69
CA HIS A 180 5.01 -5.75 24.21
C HIS A 180 5.40 -6.49 25.51
N GLY A 181 4.45 -6.68 26.44
CA GLY A 181 4.69 -7.40 27.69
C GLY A 181 5.05 -8.89 27.53
N ASP A 182 4.62 -9.52 26.42
CA ASP A 182 4.86 -10.94 26.14
C ASP A 182 6.07 -11.15 25.21
N ALA A 183 6.57 -10.09 24.61
CA ALA A 183 7.58 -10.17 23.55
C ALA A 183 8.89 -10.79 24.04
N ARG A 184 9.40 -10.41 25.24
CA ARG A 184 10.64 -11.00 25.81
C ARG A 184 10.53 -12.50 25.99
N ALA A 185 9.38 -13.00 26.46
CA ALA A 185 9.14 -14.45 26.59
C ALA A 185 9.07 -15.13 25.21
N ALA A 186 8.46 -14.48 24.20
CA ALA A 186 8.42 -14.99 22.85
C ALA A 186 9.82 -15.07 22.22
N TYR A 187 10.71 -14.10 22.45
CA TYR A 187 12.11 -14.16 22.03
C TYR A 187 12.84 -15.34 22.68
N ALA A 188 12.67 -15.52 23.98
CA ALA A 188 13.26 -16.65 24.71
C ALA A 188 12.73 -18.00 24.20
N HIS A 189 11.47 -18.06 23.78
CA HIS A 189 10.88 -19.24 23.12
C HIS A 189 11.50 -19.47 21.74
N ALA A 190 11.51 -18.44 20.88
CA ALA A 190 12.08 -18.53 19.54
C ALA A 190 13.55 -18.99 19.52
N ALA A 191 14.35 -18.50 20.47
CA ALA A 191 15.74 -18.88 20.61
C ALA A 191 15.98 -20.37 20.98
N ARG A 192 14.98 -21.05 21.54
CA ARG A 192 15.02 -22.50 21.84
C ARG A 192 14.59 -23.38 20.67
N LEU A 193 13.92 -22.82 19.67
CA LEU A 193 13.43 -23.56 18.52
C LEU A 193 14.59 -23.85 17.53
N PRO A 194 14.90 -25.12 17.24
CA PRO A 194 16.19 -25.48 16.60
C PRO A 194 16.31 -25.01 15.15
N ALA A 195 15.18 -24.84 14.46
CA ALA A 195 15.14 -24.43 13.06
C ALA A 195 14.88 -22.93 12.86
N LEU A 196 14.90 -22.13 13.93
CA LEU A 196 14.79 -20.68 13.84
C LEU A 196 16.12 -19.99 14.11
N ALA A 197 16.32 -18.86 13.44
CA ALA A 197 17.38 -17.90 13.70
C ALA A 197 16.76 -16.54 14.00
N VAL A 198 16.75 -16.13 15.24
CA VAL A 198 16.31 -14.78 15.61
C VAL A 198 17.31 -13.77 15.06
N VAL A 199 16.83 -12.82 14.24
CA VAL A 199 17.71 -11.86 13.55
C VAL A 199 17.27 -10.40 13.73
N GLY A 200 16.04 -10.13 14.15
CA GLY A 200 15.54 -8.76 14.23
C GLY A 200 14.33 -8.58 15.11
N ILE A 201 13.87 -7.35 15.15
CA ILE A 201 12.61 -6.91 15.74
C ILE A 201 11.87 -6.05 14.71
N ASP A 202 10.54 -6.19 14.65
CA ASP A 202 9.66 -5.44 13.77
C ASP A 202 8.60 -4.70 14.60
N CYS A 203 8.22 -3.52 14.11
CA CYS A 203 7.12 -2.74 14.65
C CYS A 203 6.43 -1.97 13.53
N HIS A 204 5.10 -2.06 13.48
CA HIS A 204 4.30 -1.25 12.56
C HIS A 204 3.06 -0.74 13.29
N ILE A 205 2.97 0.58 13.53
CA ILE A 205 1.97 1.17 14.41
C ILE A 205 0.69 1.61 13.69
N GLY A 206 0.72 1.77 12.36
CA GLY A 206 -0.46 2.21 11.61
C GLY A 206 -0.16 2.70 10.22
N SER A 207 -1.14 3.36 9.62
CA SER A 207 -1.06 3.90 8.26
C SER A 207 -1.67 5.30 8.21
N GLN A 208 -1.20 6.16 7.29
CA GLN A 208 -1.57 7.55 7.16
C GLN A 208 -1.22 8.37 8.42
N ILE A 209 -0.03 8.14 8.97
CA ILE A 209 0.48 8.86 10.14
C ILE A 209 1.16 10.13 9.63
N VAL A 210 0.68 11.28 10.06
CA VAL A 210 1.13 12.60 9.59
C VAL A 210 2.03 13.31 10.59
N ASP A 211 2.24 12.73 11.78
CA ASP A 211 3.14 13.20 12.81
C ASP A 211 4.22 12.16 13.09
N ALA A 212 5.45 12.58 13.32
CA ALA A 212 6.55 11.70 13.63
C ALA A 212 6.62 11.28 15.11
N ASP A 213 6.01 12.02 16.02
CA ASP A 213 6.14 11.76 17.46
C ASP A 213 5.61 10.38 17.89
N PRO A 214 4.46 9.87 17.41
CA PRO A 214 4.03 8.50 17.71
C PRO A 214 5.04 7.42 17.28
N TYR A 215 5.81 7.68 16.20
CA TYR A 215 6.87 6.76 15.79
C TYR A 215 8.04 6.76 16.77
N LEU A 216 8.43 7.92 17.29
CA LEU A 216 9.53 8.03 18.25
C LEU A 216 9.15 7.37 19.56
N ASP A 217 7.91 7.55 20.03
CA ASP A 217 7.38 6.87 21.23
C ASP A 217 7.36 5.34 21.06
N ALA A 218 6.93 4.85 19.91
CA ALA A 218 6.97 3.43 19.60
C ALA A 218 8.40 2.89 19.53
N LEU A 219 9.29 3.67 18.93
CA LEU A 219 10.71 3.32 18.80
C LEU A 219 11.40 3.24 20.16
N ASP A 220 11.10 4.14 21.11
CA ASP A 220 11.63 4.07 22.47
C ASP A 220 11.25 2.77 23.16
N ARG A 221 9.98 2.38 23.12
CA ARG A 221 9.50 1.11 23.68
C ARG A 221 10.16 -0.09 23.01
N LEU A 222 10.36 0.00 21.67
CA LEU A 222 11.03 -1.04 20.91
C LEU A 222 12.49 -1.19 21.32
N LEU A 223 13.21 -0.08 21.49
CA LEU A 223 14.63 -0.07 21.88
C LEU A 223 14.83 -0.54 23.31
N ASP A 224 13.93 -0.22 24.26
CA ASP A 224 13.94 -0.78 25.61
C ASP A 224 13.81 -2.31 25.59
N LEU A 225 12.96 -2.84 24.69
CA LEU A 225 12.82 -4.29 24.51
C LEU A 225 14.06 -4.90 23.85
N VAL A 226 14.69 -4.21 22.90
CA VAL A 226 15.98 -4.63 22.30
C VAL A 226 17.05 -4.79 23.37
N ASP A 227 17.20 -3.80 24.25
CA ASP A 227 18.15 -3.85 25.36
C ASP A 227 17.89 -5.06 26.28
N ALA A 228 16.63 -5.31 26.63
CA ALA A 228 16.26 -6.44 27.48
C ALA A 228 16.52 -7.80 26.82
N VAL A 229 16.22 -7.92 25.52
CA VAL A 229 16.43 -9.16 24.73
C VAL A 229 17.93 -9.43 24.54
N GLU A 230 18.73 -8.38 24.28
CA GLU A 230 20.18 -8.52 24.13
C GLU A 230 20.88 -8.81 25.45
N ALA A 231 20.36 -8.30 26.57
CA ALA A 231 20.82 -8.69 27.91
C ALA A 231 20.57 -10.17 28.23
N ASP A 232 19.54 -10.79 27.63
CA ASP A 232 19.29 -12.24 27.71
C ASP A 232 20.21 -13.06 26.77
N GLY A 233 21.12 -12.41 26.03
CA GLY A 233 22.09 -13.06 25.13
C GLY A 233 21.57 -13.28 23.71
N ILE A 234 20.40 -12.76 23.34
CA ILE A 234 19.81 -12.87 22.00
C ILE A 234 20.17 -11.62 21.19
N ARG A 235 21.08 -11.74 20.22
CA ARG A 235 21.51 -10.60 19.39
C ARG A 235 20.56 -10.31 18.27
N LEU A 236 20.16 -9.05 18.11
CA LEU A 236 19.31 -8.56 17.04
C LEU A 236 20.14 -7.77 16.03
N ALA A 237 20.19 -8.25 14.78
CA ALA A 237 20.98 -7.65 13.71
C ALA A 237 20.28 -6.45 13.06
N HIS A 238 18.94 -6.40 13.04
CA HIS A 238 18.20 -5.31 12.43
C HIS A 238 17.01 -4.84 13.28
N LEU A 239 16.68 -3.58 13.06
CA LEU A 239 15.46 -2.92 13.54
C LEU A 239 14.57 -2.64 12.33
N ASP A 240 13.42 -3.28 12.26
CA ASP A 240 12.39 -2.96 11.29
C ASP A 240 11.39 -2.00 11.93
N VAL A 241 11.33 -0.78 11.42
CA VAL A 241 10.48 0.29 11.95
C VAL A 241 9.17 0.36 11.18
N GLY A 242 8.98 -0.57 10.24
CA GLY A 242 7.77 -0.66 9.42
C GLY A 242 7.63 0.48 8.42
N GLY A 243 6.39 0.77 8.11
CA GLY A 243 5.98 1.88 7.26
C GLY A 243 4.96 2.77 7.96
N GLY A 244 3.99 3.27 7.19
CA GLY A 244 2.85 3.99 7.75
C GLY A 244 2.89 5.50 7.56
N LEU A 245 4.03 6.09 7.12
CA LEU A 245 4.10 7.52 6.81
C LEU A 245 2.98 7.92 5.84
N GLY A 246 2.24 8.96 6.24
CA GLY A 246 1.11 9.49 5.52
C GLY A 246 1.49 10.30 4.29
N ILE A 247 0.46 10.66 3.53
CA ILE A 247 0.54 11.55 2.38
C ILE A 247 -0.54 12.64 2.50
N ARG A 248 -0.42 13.67 1.67
CA ARG A 248 -1.43 14.69 1.57
C ARG A 248 -2.57 14.22 0.65
N TYR A 249 -3.78 14.14 1.18
CA TYR A 249 -5.02 13.91 0.43
C TYR A 249 -5.84 15.20 0.27
N ARG A 250 -5.76 16.11 1.22
CA ARG A 250 -6.47 17.38 1.25
C ARG A 250 -5.58 18.51 1.77
N ASP A 251 -5.44 18.61 3.06
CA ASP A 251 -4.74 19.67 3.80
C ASP A 251 -3.74 19.12 4.84
N GLU A 252 -3.56 17.79 4.88
CA GLU A 252 -2.55 17.19 5.73
C GLU A 252 -1.15 17.67 5.33
N ALA A 253 -0.26 17.77 6.31
CA ALA A 253 1.12 18.18 6.15
C ALA A 253 2.09 17.14 6.75
N PRO A 254 2.14 15.91 6.19
CA PRO A 254 3.10 14.93 6.66
C PRO A 254 4.54 15.44 6.43
N PRO A 255 5.50 15.03 7.27
CA PRO A 255 6.90 15.37 7.04
C PRO A 255 7.39 14.76 5.71
N ASP A 256 8.40 15.41 5.11
CA ASP A 256 9.12 14.80 3.98
C ASP A 256 9.71 13.45 4.42
N PRO A 257 9.67 12.40 3.58
CA PRO A 257 10.23 11.10 3.92
C PRO A 257 11.68 11.15 4.40
N GLY A 258 12.50 12.02 3.82
CA GLY A 258 13.89 12.18 4.22
C GLY A 258 14.04 12.81 5.62
N GLU A 259 13.26 13.84 5.92
CA GLU A 259 13.23 14.46 7.25
C GLU A 259 12.75 13.48 8.32
N PHE A 260 11.70 12.71 8.00
CA PHE A 260 11.18 11.67 8.87
C PHE A 260 12.25 10.62 9.21
N VAL A 261 12.92 10.07 8.17
CA VAL A 261 14.00 9.09 8.35
C VAL A 261 15.18 9.66 9.14
N ALA A 262 15.57 10.91 8.85
CA ALA A 262 16.67 11.55 9.60
C ALA A 262 16.36 11.65 11.10
N ARG A 263 15.12 11.99 11.48
CA ARG A 263 14.68 11.99 12.88
C ARG A 263 14.75 10.60 13.51
N LEU A 264 14.27 9.56 12.82
CA LEU A 264 14.34 8.17 13.29
C LEU A 264 15.78 7.73 13.51
N LEU A 265 16.67 7.98 12.54
CA LEU A 265 18.07 7.58 12.64
C LEU A 265 18.79 8.31 13.80
N ALA A 266 18.57 9.60 13.96
CA ALA A 266 19.14 10.38 15.07
C ALA A 266 18.68 9.82 16.43
N HIS A 267 17.41 9.38 16.53
CA HIS A 267 16.89 8.78 17.75
C HIS A 267 17.51 7.41 18.05
N VAL A 268 17.62 6.54 17.04
CA VAL A 268 18.31 5.23 17.14
C VAL A 268 19.77 5.41 17.58
N ASP A 269 20.46 6.41 17.02
CA ASP A 269 21.86 6.70 17.35
C ASP A 269 22.03 7.21 18.78
N ALA A 270 21.15 8.11 19.22
CA ALA A 270 21.14 8.63 20.59
C ALA A 270 20.90 7.53 21.64
N ARG A 271 20.15 6.47 21.28
CA ARG A 271 19.92 5.30 22.13
C ARG A 271 21.02 4.23 22.03
N GLY A 272 22.11 4.48 21.29
CA GLY A 272 23.28 3.58 21.18
C GLY A 272 23.14 2.42 20.19
N HIS A 273 22.07 2.39 19.39
CA HIS A 273 21.79 1.31 18.41
C HIS A 273 22.22 1.64 16.97
N GLY A 274 23.06 2.65 16.79
CA GLY A 274 23.54 3.13 15.50
C GLY A 274 24.23 2.09 14.61
N GLY A 275 24.72 0.99 15.16
CA GLY A 275 25.34 -0.11 14.43
C GLY A 275 24.36 -1.14 13.85
N LYS A 276 23.06 -1.07 14.16
CA LYS A 276 22.07 -2.02 13.66
C LYS A 276 21.61 -1.64 12.26
N LYS A 277 21.33 -2.63 11.42
CA LYS A 277 20.67 -2.43 10.12
C LYS A 277 19.26 -1.88 10.35
N ILE A 278 18.88 -0.84 9.59
CA ILE A 278 17.52 -0.28 9.60
C ILE A 278 16.72 -0.87 8.43
N VAL A 279 15.54 -1.40 8.73
CA VAL A 279 14.56 -1.81 7.72
C VAL A 279 13.38 -0.85 7.78
N LEU A 280 12.89 -0.41 6.62
CA LEU A 280 11.71 0.43 6.46
C LEU A 280 10.79 -0.18 5.42
N GLU A 281 9.47 -0.11 5.65
CA GLU A 281 8.44 -0.72 4.81
C GLU A 281 7.45 0.33 4.24
N PRO A 282 7.89 1.42 3.60
CA PRO A 282 6.97 2.40 3.04
C PRO A 282 6.19 1.82 1.86
N GLY A 283 4.90 2.13 1.82
CA GLY A 283 4.03 1.82 0.69
C GLY A 283 3.34 3.08 0.20
N ARG A 284 2.40 3.60 1.00
CA ARG A 284 1.61 4.78 0.67
C ARG A 284 2.47 5.99 0.28
N SER A 285 3.48 6.32 1.04
CA SER A 285 4.34 7.48 0.79
C SER A 285 5.20 7.36 -0.47
N LEU A 286 5.38 6.14 -1.01
CA LEU A 286 6.10 5.93 -2.27
C LEU A 286 5.22 6.08 -3.51
N VAL A 287 3.96 5.61 -3.45
CA VAL A 287 3.11 5.54 -4.66
C VAL A 287 1.79 6.31 -4.55
N GLY A 288 1.32 6.64 -3.35
CA GLY A 288 -0.01 7.20 -3.15
C GLY A 288 -0.26 8.48 -3.94
N ASN A 289 0.59 9.48 -3.76
CA ASN A 289 0.51 10.75 -4.49
C ASN A 289 1.01 10.66 -5.95
N ALA A 290 1.62 9.54 -6.34
CA ALA A 290 2.10 9.34 -7.71
C ALA A 290 1.00 8.86 -8.66
N GLY A 291 -0.20 8.53 -8.18
CA GLY A 291 -1.27 7.99 -9.02
C GLY A 291 -2.59 8.74 -8.89
N LEU A 292 -3.38 8.65 -9.95
CA LEU A 292 -4.75 9.15 -10.02
C LEU A 292 -5.67 8.16 -10.74
N LEU A 293 -6.99 8.30 -10.52
CA LEU A 293 -8.04 7.56 -11.22
C LEU A 293 -8.81 8.54 -12.11
N LEU A 294 -8.80 8.28 -13.42
CA LEU A 294 -9.59 9.03 -14.42
C LEU A 294 -10.94 8.37 -14.62
N SER A 295 -11.97 9.19 -14.70
CA SER A 295 -13.35 8.73 -14.87
C SER A 295 -14.14 9.70 -15.76
N GLU A 296 -15.02 9.19 -16.60
CA GLU A 296 -15.92 10.00 -17.45
C GLU A 296 -17.19 10.34 -16.66
N VAL A 297 -17.64 11.58 -16.78
CA VAL A 297 -18.96 12.04 -16.31
C VAL A 297 -20.03 11.50 -17.26
N LEU A 298 -20.83 10.56 -16.79
CA LEU A 298 -21.91 9.97 -17.59
C LEU A 298 -23.16 10.84 -17.56
N TYR A 299 -23.60 11.25 -16.37
CA TYR A 299 -24.84 12.00 -16.17
C TYR A 299 -24.69 13.00 -15.03
N LEU A 300 -25.39 14.12 -15.15
CA LEU A 300 -25.62 15.06 -14.05
C LEU A 300 -27.10 15.00 -13.65
N LYS A 301 -27.36 14.70 -12.39
CA LYS A 301 -28.71 14.61 -11.85
C LYS A 301 -28.89 15.68 -10.79
N HIS A 302 -29.70 16.67 -11.08
CA HIS A 302 -30.11 17.71 -10.13
C HIS A 302 -31.26 17.18 -9.25
N GLY A 303 -31.15 17.37 -7.95
CA GLY A 303 -32.16 17.01 -6.99
C GLY A 303 -32.48 18.20 -6.08
N GLU A 304 -33.56 18.10 -5.32
CA GLU A 304 -33.98 19.16 -4.40
C GLU A 304 -33.01 19.32 -3.23
N GLU A 305 -32.47 18.22 -2.70
CA GLU A 305 -31.55 18.22 -1.56
C GLU A 305 -30.07 18.11 -1.99
N ARG A 306 -29.77 17.31 -3.01
CA ARG A 306 -28.42 17.01 -3.49
C ARG A 306 -28.35 16.87 -4.99
N ASN A 307 -27.23 17.29 -5.58
CA ASN A 307 -26.92 17.02 -6.96
C ASN A 307 -25.95 15.84 -7.05
N PHE A 308 -26.15 14.99 -8.04
CA PHE A 308 -25.29 13.83 -8.29
C PHE A 308 -24.55 13.97 -9.61
N CYS A 309 -23.22 13.86 -9.56
CA CYS A 309 -22.36 13.68 -10.70
C CYS A 309 -22.08 12.18 -10.84
N ILE A 310 -22.76 11.52 -11.76
CA ILE A 310 -22.63 10.08 -11.98
C ILE A 310 -21.49 9.87 -12.97
N VAL A 311 -20.46 9.12 -12.52
CA VAL A 311 -19.27 8.82 -13.30
C VAL A 311 -19.18 7.32 -13.60
N ASP A 312 -18.29 6.91 -14.52
CA ASP A 312 -18.13 5.49 -14.88
C ASP A 312 -17.23 4.70 -13.92
N ALA A 313 -16.39 5.36 -13.09
CA ALA A 313 -15.73 4.72 -11.97
C ALA A 313 -16.71 4.53 -10.80
N ALA A 314 -16.43 3.53 -9.93
CA ALA A 314 -17.28 3.20 -8.81
C ALA A 314 -16.47 2.70 -7.60
N MET A 315 -17.17 2.37 -6.50
CA MET A 315 -16.54 1.78 -5.32
C MET A 315 -15.79 0.48 -5.62
N ASN A 316 -16.16 -0.25 -6.68
CA ASN A 316 -15.40 -1.43 -7.11
C ASN A 316 -14.02 -1.08 -7.67
N ASP A 317 -13.84 0.12 -8.22
CA ASP A 317 -12.53 0.63 -8.66
C ASP A 317 -11.78 1.30 -7.53
N LEU A 318 -12.46 2.10 -6.69
CA LEU A 318 -11.88 2.89 -5.60
C LEU A 318 -12.76 2.81 -4.35
N VAL A 319 -12.50 1.82 -3.50
CA VAL A 319 -13.34 1.54 -2.31
C VAL A 319 -13.08 2.49 -1.12
N ARG A 320 -11.95 3.19 -1.10
CA ARG A 320 -11.51 3.97 0.06
C ARG A 320 -12.53 5.02 0.55
N PRO A 321 -13.17 5.83 -0.30
CA PRO A 321 -14.20 6.76 0.16
C PRO A 321 -15.36 6.04 0.84
N ALA A 322 -15.86 4.96 0.24
CA ALA A 322 -16.98 4.19 0.80
C ALA A 322 -16.63 3.43 2.09
N MET A 323 -15.41 2.89 2.22
CA MET A 323 -14.99 2.04 3.34
C MET A 323 -14.47 2.84 4.56
N TYR A 324 -13.78 3.95 4.32
CA TYR A 324 -13.06 4.71 5.34
C TYR A 324 -13.53 6.15 5.49
N ASP A 325 -14.57 6.55 4.76
CA ASP A 325 -14.96 7.97 4.60
C ASP A 325 -13.77 8.85 4.14
N ALA A 326 -12.86 8.24 3.38
CA ALA A 326 -11.59 8.84 3.00
C ALA A 326 -11.80 9.98 2.02
N TRP A 327 -11.29 11.18 2.36
CA TRP A 327 -11.23 12.25 1.39
C TRP A 327 -10.25 11.91 0.27
N MET A 328 -10.72 12.05 -0.97
CA MET A 328 -9.89 12.00 -2.19
C MET A 328 -10.26 13.25 -2.99
N GLU A 329 -9.27 14.07 -3.35
CA GLU A 329 -9.55 15.27 -4.14
C GLU A 329 -9.98 14.91 -5.55
N ILE A 330 -11.04 15.57 -6.04
CA ILE A 330 -11.60 15.34 -7.37
C ILE A 330 -11.56 16.65 -8.14
N VAL A 331 -10.96 16.63 -9.33
CA VAL A 331 -10.83 17.79 -10.20
C VAL A 331 -11.25 17.46 -11.63
N ALA A 332 -11.75 18.44 -12.37
CA ALA A 332 -11.94 18.30 -13.81
C ALA A 332 -10.58 18.26 -14.52
N CYS A 333 -10.40 17.37 -15.49
CA CYS A 333 -9.15 17.29 -16.25
C CYS A 333 -8.94 18.45 -17.21
N ARG A 334 -10.00 19.15 -17.56
CA ARG A 334 -9.96 20.39 -18.36
C ARG A 334 -10.84 21.46 -17.74
N ARG A 335 -10.39 22.69 -17.77
CA ARG A 335 -11.23 23.83 -17.41
C ARG A 335 -12.33 24.01 -18.46
N THR A 336 -13.56 24.14 -18.01
CA THR A 336 -14.73 24.38 -18.86
C THR A 336 -15.32 25.76 -18.57
N THR A 337 -16.24 26.20 -19.41
CA THR A 337 -17.05 27.41 -19.19
C THR A 337 -18.33 27.12 -18.39
N THR A 338 -18.59 25.87 -18.08
CA THR A 338 -19.72 25.43 -17.27
C THR A 338 -19.63 26.05 -15.87
N PRO A 339 -20.69 26.61 -15.30
CA PRO A 339 -20.66 27.09 -13.94
C PRO A 339 -20.38 25.96 -12.95
N ALA A 340 -19.54 26.22 -11.95
CA ALA A 340 -19.32 25.26 -10.88
C ALA A 340 -20.59 25.09 -10.04
N ALA A 341 -20.86 23.82 -9.66
CA ALA A 341 -21.93 23.48 -8.73
C ALA A 341 -21.39 22.44 -7.72
N THR A 342 -22.12 22.27 -6.63
CA THR A 342 -21.80 21.25 -5.62
C THR A 342 -22.40 19.92 -6.04
N TRP A 343 -21.58 18.86 -6.03
CA TRP A 343 -21.93 17.52 -6.45
C TRP A 343 -21.52 16.47 -5.44
N ASP A 344 -22.36 15.45 -5.25
CA ASP A 344 -21.91 14.14 -4.78
C ASP A 344 -21.48 13.34 -6.02
N VAL A 345 -20.19 13.00 -6.10
CA VAL A 345 -19.63 12.21 -7.19
C VAL A 345 -19.83 10.74 -6.86
N VAL A 346 -20.63 10.04 -7.67
CA VAL A 346 -21.11 8.68 -7.43
C VAL A 346 -20.88 7.79 -8.65
N GLY A 347 -20.68 6.49 -8.40
CA GLY A 347 -20.56 5.50 -9.45
C GLY A 347 -21.89 4.85 -9.85
N PRO A 348 -21.87 3.88 -10.79
CA PRO A 348 -23.02 3.15 -11.27
C PRO A 348 -23.31 1.85 -10.50
N VAL A 349 -22.60 1.54 -9.42
CA VAL A 349 -22.84 0.34 -8.60
C VAL A 349 -24.17 0.47 -7.85
N CYS A 350 -24.93 -0.62 -7.82
CA CYS A 350 -26.26 -0.64 -7.18
C CYS A 350 -26.16 -0.74 -5.65
N GLU A 351 -25.50 0.25 -5.04
CA GLU A 351 -25.19 0.35 -3.62
C GLU A 351 -25.27 1.83 -3.20
N SER A 352 -25.99 2.15 -2.12
CA SER A 352 -26.09 3.53 -1.62
C SER A 352 -24.74 4.09 -1.11
N GLY A 353 -23.81 3.20 -0.80
CA GLY A 353 -22.44 3.54 -0.44
C GLY A 353 -21.51 3.80 -1.62
N ASP A 354 -21.98 3.70 -2.87
CA ASP A 354 -21.15 3.91 -4.07
C ASP A 354 -20.95 5.39 -4.35
N TRP A 355 -20.07 6.01 -3.57
CA TRP A 355 -19.66 7.38 -3.77
C TRP A 355 -18.13 7.49 -3.73
N LEU A 356 -17.60 8.36 -4.61
CA LEU A 356 -16.17 8.69 -4.70
C LEU A 356 -15.83 9.98 -3.97
N GLY A 357 -16.82 10.87 -3.80
CA GLY A 357 -16.67 12.09 -3.03
C GLY A 357 -17.98 12.85 -2.85
N ARG A 358 -18.18 13.40 -1.68
CA ARG A 358 -19.37 14.22 -1.33
C ARG A 358 -19.03 15.68 -1.32
N ASP A 359 -20.01 16.52 -1.63
CA ASP A 359 -19.91 17.99 -1.56
C ASP A 359 -18.71 18.55 -2.37
N ARG A 360 -18.52 18.05 -3.61
CA ARG A 360 -17.45 18.48 -4.49
C ARG A 360 -17.86 19.66 -5.35
N SER A 361 -17.10 20.75 -5.34
CA SER A 361 -17.33 21.89 -6.23
C SER A 361 -16.68 21.62 -7.58
N LEU A 362 -17.47 21.27 -8.59
CA LEU A 362 -16.98 20.92 -9.92
C LEU A 362 -17.74 21.71 -11.00
N ALA A 363 -16.99 22.15 -12.01
CA ALA A 363 -17.49 22.73 -13.27
C ALA A 363 -17.38 21.65 -14.35
N VAL A 364 -18.43 20.83 -14.53
CA VAL A 364 -18.42 19.66 -15.42
C VAL A 364 -19.73 19.52 -16.18
N ALA A 365 -19.66 18.83 -17.32
CA ALA A 365 -20.79 18.39 -18.15
C ALA A 365 -20.64 16.90 -18.49
N PRO A 366 -21.72 16.22 -18.92
CA PRO A 366 -21.61 14.85 -19.43
C PRO A 366 -20.59 14.74 -20.57
N GLY A 367 -19.72 13.72 -20.50
CA GLY A 367 -18.58 13.51 -21.41
C GLY A 367 -17.27 14.16 -20.95
N ASP A 368 -17.28 14.99 -19.90
CA ASP A 368 -16.05 15.50 -19.28
C ASP A 368 -15.32 14.40 -18.51
N ILE A 369 -14.01 14.55 -18.40
CA ILE A 369 -13.18 13.65 -17.62
C ILE A 369 -12.82 14.33 -16.28
N VAL A 370 -13.04 13.60 -15.20
CA VAL A 370 -12.57 13.97 -13.85
C VAL A 370 -11.45 13.07 -13.41
N ALA A 371 -10.57 13.60 -12.55
CA ALA A 371 -9.49 12.86 -11.92
C ALA A 371 -9.70 12.82 -10.41
N VAL A 372 -9.65 11.63 -9.82
CA VAL A 372 -9.53 11.41 -8.38
C VAL A 372 -8.04 11.32 -8.07
N LEU A 373 -7.50 12.30 -7.36
CA LEU A 373 -6.08 12.43 -7.07
C LEU A 373 -5.64 11.50 -5.93
N SER A 374 -4.32 11.29 -5.81
CA SER A 374 -3.70 10.50 -4.72
C SER A 374 -4.22 9.05 -4.66
N ALA A 375 -4.54 8.47 -5.83
CA ALA A 375 -5.09 7.12 -5.98
C ALA A 375 -4.02 6.05 -6.30
N GLY A 376 -2.73 6.34 -6.05
CA GLY A 376 -1.64 5.40 -6.36
C GLY A 376 -1.49 4.23 -5.38
N ALA A 377 -2.01 4.35 -4.16
CA ALA A 377 -1.90 3.34 -3.11
C ALA A 377 -3.27 2.92 -2.57
N TYR A 378 -3.45 1.62 -2.30
CA TYR A 378 -4.67 1.05 -1.72
C TYR A 378 -5.93 1.43 -2.51
N ALA A 379 -5.79 1.51 -3.82
CA ALA A 379 -6.85 1.80 -4.78
C ALA A 379 -7.01 0.57 -5.71
N MET A 380 -6.25 0.47 -6.80
CA MET A 380 -6.30 -0.71 -7.67
C MET A 380 -6.04 -2.03 -6.92
N SER A 381 -5.15 -2.04 -5.93
CA SER A 381 -4.88 -3.24 -5.10
C SER A 381 -6.08 -3.70 -4.25
N MET A 382 -7.06 -2.82 -4.00
CA MET A 382 -8.32 -3.12 -3.29
C MET A 382 -9.52 -3.19 -4.24
N ALA A 383 -9.33 -3.04 -5.55
CA ALA A 383 -10.40 -3.10 -6.53
C ALA A 383 -11.04 -4.49 -6.60
N SER A 384 -12.32 -4.53 -6.88
CA SER A 384 -13.11 -5.75 -6.98
C SER A 384 -13.91 -5.80 -8.27
N ASN A 385 -14.62 -6.91 -8.48
CA ASN A 385 -15.54 -7.08 -9.59
C ASN A 385 -17.02 -6.99 -9.14
N TYR A 386 -17.29 -6.20 -8.09
CA TYR A 386 -18.66 -5.99 -7.62
C TYR A 386 -19.57 -5.52 -8.75
N ASN A 387 -20.82 -6.01 -8.80
CA ASN A 387 -21.76 -5.88 -9.92
C ASN A 387 -21.21 -6.42 -11.27
N THR A 388 -20.28 -7.39 -11.26
CA THR A 388 -19.63 -7.96 -12.46
C THR A 388 -18.97 -6.89 -13.33
N ARG A 389 -18.40 -5.86 -12.70
CA ARG A 389 -17.67 -4.79 -13.37
C ARG A 389 -16.20 -5.18 -13.56
N PRO A 390 -15.65 -5.05 -14.79
CA PRO A 390 -14.22 -5.26 -15.03
C PRO A 390 -13.36 -4.26 -14.27
N ARG A 391 -12.20 -4.73 -13.76
CA ARG A 391 -11.19 -3.81 -13.21
C ARG A 391 -10.64 -2.90 -14.29
N ALA A 392 -10.31 -1.68 -13.91
CA ALA A 392 -9.78 -0.64 -14.77
C ALA A 392 -8.42 -1.02 -15.39
N ALA A 393 -8.08 -0.41 -16.52
CA ALA A 393 -6.73 -0.43 -17.06
C ALA A 393 -5.79 0.42 -16.20
N GLU A 394 -4.48 0.15 -16.31
CA GLU A 394 -3.43 0.93 -15.62
C GLU A 394 -2.36 1.37 -16.61
N VAL A 395 -1.90 2.62 -16.52
CA VAL A 395 -0.82 3.18 -17.33
C VAL A 395 0.27 3.78 -16.46
N LEU A 396 1.52 3.65 -16.88
CA LEU A 396 2.67 4.33 -16.30
C LEU A 396 3.10 5.44 -17.25
N VAL A 397 3.20 6.65 -16.74
CA VAL A 397 3.70 7.81 -17.46
C VAL A 397 5.16 8.05 -17.08
N SER A 398 6.01 8.29 -18.08
CA SER A 398 7.42 8.65 -17.93
C SER A 398 7.75 9.75 -18.92
N GLY A 399 7.94 10.95 -18.44
CA GLY A 399 8.12 12.15 -19.28
C GLY A 399 6.90 12.42 -20.16
N LYS A 400 7.03 12.18 -21.45
CA LYS A 400 5.95 12.35 -22.45
C LYS A 400 5.38 11.03 -22.94
N GLU A 401 5.83 9.90 -22.41
CA GLU A 401 5.38 8.58 -22.83
C GLU A 401 4.42 8.00 -21.80
N ALA A 402 3.38 7.32 -22.30
CA ALA A 402 2.42 6.58 -21.49
C ALA A 402 2.38 5.12 -21.97
N THR A 403 2.73 4.21 -21.08
CA THR A 403 2.79 2.78 -21.33
C THR A 403 1.62 2.08 -20.61
N LEU A 404 0.86 1.26 -21.33
CA LEU A 404 -0.15 0.38 -20.74
C LEU A 404 0.57 -0.70 -19.92
N ILE A 405 0.31 -0.76 -18.62
CA ILE A 405 0.95 -1.71 -17.69
C ILE A 405 -0.01 -2.77 -17.16
N ARG A 406 -1.32 -2.56 -17.34
CA ARG A 406 -2.37 -3.54 -17.12
C ARG A 406 -3.51 -3.28 -18.10
N GLU A 407 -3.94 -4.30 -18.80
CA GLU A 407 -5.14 -4.26 -19.63
C GLU A 407 -6.40 -4.18 -18.75
N ARG A 408 -7.45 -3.52 -19.25
CA ARG A 408 -8.79 -3.61 -18.67
C ARG A 408 -9.27 -5.05 -18.75
N GLU A 409 -9.84 -5.58 -17.68
CA GLU A 409 -10.47 -6.89 -17.71
C GLU A 409 -11.63 -6.91 -18.71
N SER A 410 -11.80 -8.03 -19.38
CA SER A 410 -13.00 -8.34 -20.17
C SER A 410 -14.03 -9.08 -19.29
N VAL A 411 -15.30 -9.07 -19.71
CA VAL A 411 -16.33 -9.87 -19.04
C VAL A 411 -15.98 -11.37 -19.09
N ALA A 412 -15.29 -11.82 -20.13
CA ALA A 412 -14.80 -13.20 -20.23
C ALA A 412 -13.77 -13.55 -19.15
N ASP A 413 -12.92 -12.58 -18.76
CA ASP A 413 -11.96 -12.78 -17.65
C ASP A 413 -12.67 -13.01 -16.33
N LEU A 414 -13.80 -12.36 -16.10
CA LEU A 414 -14.57 -12.48 -14.86
C LEU A 414 -15.22 -13.87 -14.73
N MET A 415 -15.56 -14.50 -15.87
CA MET A 415 -16.18 -15.84 -15.92
C MET A 415 -15.14 -16.98 -15.97
N ARG A 416 -13.85 -16.64 -15.99
CA ARG A 416 -12.79 -17.66 -16.06
C ARG A 416 -12.85 -18.58 -14.84
N GLY A 417 -12.94 -19.89 -15.09
CA GLY A 417 -13.01 -20.90 -14.05
C GLY A 417 -14.43 -21.21 -13.54
N GLU A 418 -15.45 -20.54 -14.06
CA GLU A 418 -16.84 -20.89 -13.79
C GLU A 418 -17.34 -22.01 -14.71
N HIS A 419 -18.19 -22.90 -14.19
CA HIS A 419 -18.74 -24.02 -14.91
C HIS A 419 -20.27 -24.02 -14.81
N LEU A 420 -20.93 -24.30 -15.94
CA LEU A 420 -22.37 -24.51 -15.95
C LEU A 420 -22.72 -25.85 -15.27
N LEU A 421 -23.88 -25.90 -14.64
CA LEU A 421 -24.42 -27.17 -14.15
C LEU A 421 -24.71 -28.11 -15.33
N PRO A 422 -24.49 -29.44 -15.16
CA PRO A 422 -24.88 -30.43 -16.15
C PRO A 422 -26.38 -30.26 -16.48
N ARG A 423 -26.71 -30.11 -17.76
CA ARG A 423 -28.12 -30.14 -18.16
C ARG A 423 -28.61 -31.57 -17.97
N GLY A 424 -29.45 -31.79 -16.96
CA GLY A 424 -30.17 -33.04 -16.85
C GLY A 424 -30.95 -33.29 -18.16
N ASP A 425 -30.94 -34.52 -18.68
CA ASP A 425 -31.82 -34.93 -19.75
C ASP A 425 -33.26 -34.58 -19.33
N ARG A 426 -33.82 -33.54 -19.95
CA ARG A 426 -35.26 -33.34 -19.87
C ARG A 426 -35.87 -34.54 -20.61
N ARG A 427 -36.12 -35.65 -19.87
CA ARG A 427 -36.98 -36.67 -20.39
C ARG A 427 -38.32 -35.99 -20.62
N THR A 428 -38.64 -35.79 -21.89
CA THR A 428 -39.99 -35.43 -22.35
C THR A 428 -40.93 -36.50 -21.83
N SER A 429 -41.72 -36.15 -20.82
CA SER A 429 -42.89 -36.91 -20.40
C SER A 429 -44.09 -36.49 -21.24
#